data_49f06fff00f068a2eda67afb4f043d3b
#
_entry.id   49f06fff00f068a2eda67afb4f043d3b
#
_cell.length_a   1.000
_cell.length_b   1.000
_cell.length_c   1.000
_cell.angle_alpha   90.00
_cell.angle_beta   90.00
_cell.angle_gamma   90.00
#
_symmetry.space_group_name_H-M   'P 1'
#
loop_
_entity.id
_entity.type
_entity.pdbx_description
1 polymer ?
#
loop_
_entity_poly.entity_id
_entity_poly.type
_entity_poly.pdbx_seq_one_letter_code
_entity_poly.pdbx_strand_id
1 'polypeptide(L)'
;MENCQRPLVARIPALDLPPQLQQTFDENLKHFELIVAANPRDIAKELADKIQGLVNYSSKHSKIDADFMDLFPNLKVISNVGVGVNHIDLSAASERRIAVGNTPGILSDATADMAFALLLASARNVVEGDRIARCPETKEFTHLHAYYGTQVSGSTIGIVGMGKIGSAVAKRANGFDMTVVYYNRTRREVDEKKIGAQYCSRLEELLSQSDFVVLCIPLTSETKHMITAKELSLMKPTATLINIARGAVVNHDDLTFALQTGVIKAAALDVTEPEPLPRDHALLKLPNVTLTPHFGTATASTRVKMMEVALMNLKAGLRGEKLPFGVN
;
A
#
# COMPACT_ATOMS: atom_id res chain seq x y z
N MET A 1 -41.01 -17.95 17.60
CA MET A 1 -39.55 -17.95 17.27
C MET A 1 -39.45 -17.24 15.94
N GLU A 2 -39.10 -15.93 15.99
CA GLU A 2 -38.87 -15.16 14.77
C GLU A 2 -37.76 -15.85 13.96
N ASN A 3 -38.04 -16.13 12.71
CA ASN A 3 -37.08 -16.60 11.73
C ASN A 3 -36.08 -15.45 11.49
N CYS A 4 -35.07 -15.31 12.36
CA CYS A 4 -34.04 -14.31 12.19
C CYS A 4 -33.21 -14.71 10.98
N GLN A 5 -33.62 -14.22 9.82
CA GLN A 5 -32.95 -14.48 8.56
C GLN A 5 -31.51 -13.93 8.68
N ARG A 6 -30.50 -14.77 8.47
CA ARG A 6 -29.10 -14.36 8.59
C ARG A 6 -28.80 -13.25 7.58
N PRO A 7 -28.12 -12.17 7.97
CA PRO A 7 -27.73 -11.15 7.01
C PRO A 7 -26.87 -11.73 5.89
N LEU A 8 -27.17 -11.34 4.64
CA LEU A 8 -26.41 -11.76 3.47
C LEU A 8 -25.23 -10.80 3.26
N VAL A 9 -24.04 -11.36 3.13
CA VAL A 9 -22.77 -10.63 2.97
C VAL A 9 -22.11 -11.07 1.67
N ALA A 10 -21.60 -10.13 0.89
CA ALA A 10 -20.79 -10.42 -0.28
C ALA A 10 -19.29 -10.26 0.03
N ARG A 11 -18.47 -11.13 -0.54
CA ARG A 11 -17.02 -11.00 -0.64
C ARG A 11 -16.64 -10.82 -2.11
N ILE A 12 -16.10 -9.66 -2.43
CA ILE A 12 -15.69 -9.29 -3.79
C ILE A 12 -14.29 -8.67 -3.74
N PRO A 13 -13.36 -9.08 -4.60
CA PRO A 13 -13.46 -10.21 -5.53
C PRO A 13 -13.36 -11.56 -4.83
N ALA A 14 -13.77 -12.60 -5.52
CA ALA A 14 -13.47 -13.97 -5.13
C ALA A 14 -11.97 -14.22 -5.23
N LEU A 15 -11.34 -14.46 -4.10
CA LEU A 15 -9.92 -14.79 -4.00
C LEU A 15 -9.77 -16.12 -3.28
N ASP A 16 -8.83 -16.95 -3.72
CA ASP A 16 -8.39 -18.09 -2.93
C ASP A 16 -7.62 -17.57 -1.73
N LEU A 17 -8.19 -17.78 -0.55
CA LEU A 17 -7.56 -17.36 0.69
C LEU A 17 -6.62 -18.46 1.18
N PRO A 18 -5.42 -18.09 1.68
CA PRO A 18 -4.59 -19.04 2.41
C PRO A 18 -5.39 -19.67 3.56
N PRO A 19 -5.12 -20.94 3.93
CA PRO A 19 -5.94 -21.70 4.89
C PRO A 19 -6.22 -20.95 6.20
N GLN A 20 -5.23 -20.27 6.76
CA GLN A 20 -5.38 -19.48 7.99
C GLN A 20 -6.34 -18.30 7.84
N LEU A 21 -6.31 -17.61 6.71
CA LEU A 21 -7.25 -16.52 6.43
C LEU A 21 -8.66 -17.07 6.16
N GLN A 22 -8.76 -18.18 5.44
CA GLN A 22 -10.04 -18.83 5.19
C GLN A 22 -10.68 -19.26 6.51
N GLN A 23 -9.94 -19.91 7.39
CA GLN A 23 -10.40 -20.28 8.73
C GLN A 23 -10.90 -19.06 9.53
N THR A 24 -10.10 -17.98 9.59
CA THR A 24 -10.50 -16.74 10.28
C THR A 24 -11.79 -16.17 9.71
N PHE A 25 -11.93 -16.22 8.39
CA PHE A 25 -13.12 -15.73 7.70
C PHE A 25 -14.36 -16.58 8.06
N ASP A 26 -14.25 -17.89 7.94
CA ASP A 26 -15.35 -18.84 8.16
C ASP A 26 -15.82 -18.80 9.62
N GLU A 27 -14.89 -18.79 10.59
CA GLU A 27 -15.22 -18.70 12.02
C GLU A 27 -15.98 -17.41 12.37
N ASN A 28 -15.59 -16.30 11.75
CA ASN A 28 -16.20 -15.00 12.01
C ASN A 28 -17.54 -14.79 11.29
N LEU A 29 -17.76 -15.45 10.16
CA LEU A 29 -18.96 -15.29 9.34
C LEU A 29 -19.95 -16.45 9.46
N LYS A 30 -19.73 -17.43 10.33
CA LYS A 30 -20.64 -18.58 10.55
C LYS A 30 -22.12 -18.23 10.81
N HIS A 31 -22.40 -17.00 11.23
CA HIS A 31 -23.73 -16.47 11.50
C HIS A 31 -24.32 -15.65 10.34
N PHE A 32 -23.63 -15.55 9.24
CA PHE A 32 -24.05 -14.84 8.03
C PHE A 32 -24.24 -15.81 6.88
N GLU A 33 -25.04 -15.42 5.91
CA GLU A 33 -25.04 -16.05 4.59
C GLU A 33 -23.97 -15.35 3.75
N LEU A 34 -23.11 -16.12 3.05
CA LEU A 34 -22.00 -15.59 2.30
C LEU A 34 -22.16 -15.86 0.82
N ILE A 35 -22.01 -14.80 0.02
CA ILE A 35 -21.82 -14.90 -1.43
C ILE A 35 -20.37 -14.51 -1.76
N VAL A 36 -19.70 -15.31 -2.56
CA VAL A 36 -18.37 -15.02 -3.09
C VAL A 36 -18.47 -14.86 -4.59
N ALA A 37 -18.14 -13.69 -5.10
CA ALA A 37 -18.21 -13.40 -6.53
C ALA A 37 -16.91 -12.74 -7.01
N ALA A 38 -16.50 -13.08 -8.24
CA ALA A 38 -15.36 -12.43 -8.89
C ALA A 38 -15.73 -11.00 -9.32
N ASN A 39 -16.94 -10.82 -9.82
CA ASN A 39 -17.49 -9.55 -10.25
C ASN A 39 -18.87 -9.34 -9.59
N PRO A 40 -19.20 -8.13 -9.10
CA PRO A 40 -20.52 -7.84 -8.52
C PRO A 40 -21.67 -8.08 -9.49
N ARG A 41 -21.47 -7.91 -10.79
CA ARG A 41 -22.49 -8.12 -11.83
C ARG A 41 -22.81 -9.58 -12.10
N ASP A 42 -21.99 -10.51 -11.59
CA ASP A 42 -22.23 -11.95 -11.68
C ASP A 42 -23.22 -12.45 -10.61
N ILE A 43 -23.61 -11.58 -9.68
CA ILE A 43 -24.57 -11.89 -8.62
C ILE A 43 -25.98 -11.72 -9.18
N ALA A 44 -26.80 -12.77 -9.08
CA ALA A 44 -28.20 -12.69 -9.48
C ALA A 44 -28.94 -11.57 -8.75
N LYS A 45 -29.80 -10.83 -9.45
CA LYS A 45 -30.46 -9.63 -8.94
C LYS A 45 -31.22 -9.90 -7.63
N GLU A 46 -31.92 -11.02 -7.54
CA GLU A 46 -32.70 -11.41 -6.36
C GLU A 46 -31.84 -11.64 -5.11
N LEU A 47 -30.55 -11.95 -5.31
CA LEU A 47 -29.56 -12.06 -4.24
C LEU A 47 -28.89 -10.71 -3.96
N ALA A 48 -28.59 -9.94 -5.00
CA ALA A 48 -28.03 -8.61 -4.88
C ALA A 48 -28.91 -7.69 -4.01
N ASP A 49 -30.23 -7.76 -4.20
CA ASP A 49 -31.22 -7.03 -3.41
C ASP A 49 -31.24 -7.41 -1.92
N LYS A 50 -30.65 -8.55 -1.54
CA LYS A 50 -30.60 -9.01 -0.13
C LYS A 50 -29.26 -8.73 0.55
N ILE A 51 -28.23 -8.34 -0.21
CA ILE A 51 -26.90 -8.09 0.33
C ILE A 51 -26.90 -6.84 1.21
N GLN A 52 -26.48 -6.99 2.47
CA GLN A 52 -26.39 -5.93 3.46
C GLN A 52 -24.97 -5.53 3.82
N GLY A 53 -23.99 -6.36 3.54
CA GLY A 53 -22.58 -6.10 3.83
C GLY A 53 -21.67 -6.53 2.70
N LEU A 54 -20.59 -5.79 2.51
CA LEU A 54 -19.54 -6.10 1.54
C LEU A 54 -18.19 -6.18 2.24
N VAL A 55 -17.47 -7.29 2.05
CA VAL A 55 -16.04 -7.40 2.37
C VAL A 55 -15.26 -7.22 1.08
N ASN A 56 -14.49 -6.16 1.00
CA ASN A 56 -13.65 -5.82 -0.16
C ASN A 56 -12.18 -6.08 0.14
N TYR A 57 -11.54 -6.90 -0.71
CA TYR A 57 -10.14 -7.32 -0.54
C TYR A 57 -9.15 -6.59 -1.43
N SER A 58 -9.60 -5.84 -2.42
CA SER A 58 -8.68 -5.37 -3.44
C SER A 58 -9.11 -4.05 -4.06
N SER A 59 -8.13 -3.16 -4.19
CA SER A 59 -8.23 -1.98 -5.02
C SER A 59 -8.11 -2.26 -6.52
N LYS A 60 -7.77 -3.50 -6.93
CA LYS A 60 -7.26 -3.80 -8.27
C LYS A 60 -8.33 -3.91 -9.36
N HIS A 61 -9.59 -4.22 -9.01
CA HIS A 61 -10.53 -4.68 -10.04
C HIS A 61 -11.84 -3.91 -10.16
N SER A 62 -12.17 -3.03 -9.24
CA SER A 62 -13.40 -2.25 -9.34
C SER A 62 -13.35 -1.00 -8.50
N LYS A 63 -13.60 0.13 -9.12
CA LYS A 63 -14.02 1.32 -8.44
C LYS A 63 -15.35 1.02 -7.74
N ILE A 64 -15.42 1.25 -6.45
CA ILE A 64 -16.66 1.16 -5.68
C ILE A 64 -17.27 2.57 -5.67
N ASP A 65 -17.91 2.91 -6.77
CA ASP A 65 -18.59 4.18 -6.99
C ASP A 65 -20.11 4.04 -6.81
N ALA A 66 -20.84 5.10 -7.17
CA ALA A 66 -22.29 5.14 -7.08
C ALA A 66 -22.94 3.96 -7.84
N ASP A 67 -22.51 3.73 -9.09
CA ASP A 67 -23.09 2.68 -9.95
C ASP A 67 -22.86 1.28 -9.35
N PHE A 68 -21.70 1.06 -8.75
CA PHE A 68 -21.42 -0.18 -8.03
C PHE A 68 -22.34 -0.35 -6.82
N MET A 69 -22.50 0.72 -6.02
CA MET A 69 -23.34 0.67 -4.81
C MET A 69 -24.83 0.46 -5.15
N ASP A 70 -25.29 1.01 -6.27
CA ASP A 70 -26.67 0.87 -6.75
C ASP A 70 -27.02 -0.56 -7.20
N LEU A 71 -26.02 -1.42 -7.42
CA LEU A 71 -26.24 -2.86 -7.59
C LEU A 71 -26.78 -3.54 -6.33
N PHE A 72 -26.56 -2.92 -5.15
CA PHE A 72 -26.88 -3.49 -3.84
C PHE A 72 -27.74 -2.53 -3.02
N PRO A 73 -29.04 -2.39 -3.32
CA PRO A 73 -29.91 -1.34 -2.74
C PRO A 73 -30.08 -1.45 -1.22
N ASN A 74 -29.80 -2.59 -0.61
CA ASN A 74 -29.87 -2.78 0.84
C ASN A 74 -28.50 -2.84 1.52
N LEU A 75 -27.42 -2.40 0.83
CA LEU A 75 -26.06 -2.37 1.38
C LEU A 75 -25.97 -1.33 2.51
N LYS A 76 -25.49 -1.78 3.68
CA LYS A 76 -25.34 -0.95 4.89
C LYS A 76 -23.88 -0.65 5.20
N VAL A 77 -22.98 -1.56 4.84
CA VAL A 77 -21.57 -1.47 5.21
C VAL A 77 -20.66 -2.04 4.13
N ILE A 78 -19.59 -1.30 3.86
CA ILE A 78 -18.44 -1.75 3.06
C ILE A 78 -17.25 -1.85 4.00
N SER A 79 -16.74 -3.05 4.19
CA SER A 79 -15.55 -3.29 5.00
C SER A 79 -14.35 -3.60 4.11
N ASN A 80 -13.44 -2.63 4.02
CA ASN A 80 -12.25 -2.72 3.19
C ASN A 80 -11.08 -3.36 3.94
N VAL A 81 -10.55 -4.47 3.42
CA VAL A 81 -9.36 -5.14 3.96
C VAL A 81 -8.11 -4.42 3.45
N GLY A 82 -7.77 -3.31 4.07
CA GLY A 82 -6.67 -2.42 3.70
C GLY A 82 -6.85 -1.04 4.30
N VAL A 83 -5.79 -0.23 4.36
CA VAL A 83 -5.86 1.16 4.83
C VAL A 83 -6.38 2.10 3.75
N GLY A 84 -5.90 1.93 2.51
CA GLY A 84 -6.25 2.83 1.42
C GLY A 84 -7.67 2.58 0.91
N VAL A 85 -8.44 3.65 0.79
CA VAL A 85 -9.84 3.64 0.32
C VAL A 85 -10.04 4.49 -0.94
N ASN A 86 -8.97 4.85 -1.62
CA ASN A 86 -8.99 5.70 -2.81
C ASN A 86 -9.81 5.12 -4.01
N HIS A 87 -10.15 3.84 -3.96
CA HIS A 87 -11.02 3.15 -4.93
C HIS A 87 -12.49 3.14 -4.51
N ILE A 88 -12.83 3.67 -3.33
CA ILE A 88 -14.20 3.76 -2.80
C ILE A 88 -14.63 5.24 -2.82
N ASP A 89 -15.76 5.52 -3.45
CA ASP A 89 -16.37 6.84 -3.41
C ASP A 89 -17.07 7.04 -2.05
N LEU A 90 -16.38 7.71 -1.13
CA LEU A 90 -16.88 7.96 0.22
C LEU A 90 -18.06 8.92 0.25
N SER A 91 -18.16 9.84 -0.72
CA SER A 91 -19.31 10.75 -0.85
C SER A 91 -20.56 9.99 -1.25
N ALA A 92 -20.46 9.19 -2.32
CA ALA A 92 -21.55 8.35 -2.79
C ALA A 92 -22.01 7.34 -1.71
N ALA A 93 -21.07 6.79 -0.92
CA ALA A 93 -21.40 5.92 0.21
C ALA A 93 -22.17 6.66 1.30
N SER A 94 -21.73 7.87 1.65
CA SER A 94 -22.38 8.70 2.68
C SER A 94 -23.79 9.13 2.26
N GLU A 95 -23.99 9.53 1.01
CA GLU A 95 -25.29 9.87 0.44
C GLU A 95 -26.30 8.71 0.52
N ARG A 96 -25.78 7.48 0.39
CA ARG A 96 -26.56 6.23 0.49
C ARG A 96 -26.64 5.68 1.91
N ARG A 97 -26.06 6.38 2.90
CA ARG A 97 -25.95 5.94 4.30
C ARG A 97 -25.24 4.60 4.44
N ILE A 98 -24.28 4.31 3.58
CA ILE A 98 -23.42 3.12 3.64
C ILE A 98 -22.21 3.48 4.46
N ALA A 99 -22.00 2.79 5.58
CA ALA A 99 -20.82 2.97 6.41
C ALA A 99 -19.61 2.29 5.75
N VAL A 100 -18.45 2.97 5.67
CA VAL A 100 -17.22 2.45 5.11
C VAL A 100 -16.16 2.31 6.20
N GLY A 101 -15.60 1.12 6.36
CA GLY A 101 -14.52 0.84 7.32
C GLY A 101 -13.26 0.36 6.63
N ASN A 102 -12.11 0.65 7.24
CA ASN A 102 -10.79 0.20 6.80
C ASN A 102 -9.99 -0.48 7.94
N THR A 103 -8.71 -0.84 7.71
CA THR A 103 -7.91 -1.59 8.69
C THR A 103 -6.62 -0.84 9.07
N PRO A 104 -6.69 0.31 9.77
CA PRO A 104 -5.55 1.16 10.05
C PRO A 104 -4.70 0.65 11.22
N GLY A 105 -3.38 0.86 11.14
CA GLY A 105 -2.44 0.67 12.26
C GLY A 105 -1.81 -0.71 12.33
N ILE A 106 -2.59 -1.77 12.20
CA ILE A 106 -2.12 -3.16 12.35
C ILE A 106 -1.13 -3.62 11.26
N LEU A 107 -1.14 -2.96 10.12
CA LEU A 107 -0.27 -3.28 8.98
C LEU A 107 0.99 -2.41 8.91
N SER A 108 1.13 -1.42 9.82
CA SER A 108 2.19 -0.41 9.72
C SER A 108 3.59 -1.00 9.80
N ASP A 109 3.80 -1.98 10.70
CA ASP A 109 5.10 -2.63 10.85
C ASP A 109 5.46 -3.47 9.62
N ALA A 110 4.55 -4.30 9.12
CA ALA A 110 4.80 -5.12 7.94
C ALA A 110 5.11 -4.26 6.69
N THR A 111 4.37 -3.15 6.51
CA THR A 111 4.61 -2.23 5.41
C THR A 111 5.95 -1.50 5.56
N ALA A 112 6.35 -1.14 6.78
CA ALA A 112 7.65 -0.54 7.06
C ALA A 112 8.80 -1.55 6.87
N ASP A 113 8.60 -2.83 7.20
CA ASP A 113 9.54 -3.91 6.90
C ASP A 113 9.76 -4.04 5.39
N MET A 114 8.68 -3.98 4.60
CA MET A 114 8.77 -4.01 3.13
C MET A 114 9.52 -2.78 2.59
N ALA A 115 9.29 -1.58 3.14
CA ALA A 115 10.05 -0.39 2.75
C ALA A 115 11.54 -0.60 2.95
N PHE A 116 11.96 -1.17 4.08
CA PHE A 116 13.38 -1.47 4.35
C PHE A 116 13.90 -2.64 3.51
N ALA A 117 13.09 -3.67 3.26
CA ALA A 117 13.47 -4.75 2.35
C ALA A 117 13.78 -4.22 0.94
N LEU A 118 12.92 -3.35 0.42
CA LEU A 118 13.10 -2.69 -0.88
C LEU A 118 14.30 -1.75 -0.88
N LEU A 119 14.46 -0.93 0.17
CA LEU A 119 15.60 -0.03 0.34
C LEU A 119 16.91 -0.82 0.32
N LEU A 120 17.02 -1.86 1.14
CA LEU A 120 18.22 -2.69 1.23
C LEU A 120 18.46 -3.48 -0.05
N ALA A 121 17.42 -4.06 -0.65
CA ALA A 121 17.52 -4.80 -1.90
C ALA A 121 18.06 -3.92 -3.04
N SER A 122 17.53 -2.69 -3.16
CA SER A 122 18.00 -1.73 -4.16
C SER A 122 19.40 -1.19 -3.84
N ALA A 123 19.63 -0.74 -2.60
CA ALA A 123 20.91 -0.17 -2.20
C ALA A 123 22.08 -1.14 -2.34
N ARG A 124 21.86 -2.43 -2.12
CA ARG A 124 22.90 -3.48 -2.10
C ARG A 124 22.81 -4.43 -3.29
N ASN A 125 22.03 -4.11 -4.32
CA ASN A 125 21.85 -4.90 -5.55
C ASN A 125 21.50 -6.37 -5.28
N VAL A 126 20.69 -6.65 -4.24
CA VAL A 126 20.43 -8.03 -3.76
C VAL A 126 19.75 -8.88 -4.83
N VAL A 127 18.76 -8.32 -5.53
CA VAL A 127 18.00 -9.06 -6.56
C VAL A 127 18.91 -9.42 -7.75
N GLU A 128 19.72 -8.48 -8.20
CA GLU A 128 20.66 -8.73 -9.29
C GLU A 128 21.78 -9.67 -8.84
N GLY A 129 22.28 -9.52 -7.62
CA GLY A 129 23.27 -10.41 -7.02
C GLY A 129 22.78 -11.87 -6.94
N ASP A 130 21.53 -12.10 -6.52
CA ASP A 130 20.91 -13.43 -6.51
C ASP A 130 20.79 -14.00 -7.94
N ARG A 131 20.39 -13.16 -8.92
CA ARG A 131 20.29 -13.58 -10.32
C ARG A 131 21.65 -14.02 -10.87
N ILE A 132 22.70 -13.26 -10.60
CA ILE A 132 24.06 -13.58 -11.02
C ILE A 132 24.56 -14.87 -10.34
N ALA A 133 24.35 -14.99 -9.03
CA ALA A 133 24.82 -16.16 -8.26
C ALA A 133 24.17 -17.47 -8.71
N ARG A 134 22.92 -17.42 -9.21
CA ARG A 134 22.20 -18.59 -9.73
C ARG A 134 22.38 -18.83 -11.22
N CYS A 135 23.00 -17.89 -11.94
CA CYS A 135 23.17 -18.01 -13.39
C CYS A 135 24.19 -19.11 -13.71
N PRO A 136 23.83 -20.16 -14.48
CA PRO A 136 24.73 -21.27 -14.80
C PRO A 136 25.98 -20.85 -15.61
N GLU A 137 25.89 -19.73 -16.31
CA GLU A 137 26.98 -19.16 -17.12
C GLU A 137 28.01 -18.39 -16.27
N THR A 138 27.70 -18.11 -15.00
CA THR A 138 28.62 -17.43 -14.08
C THR A 138 29.73 -18.38 -13.64
N LYS A 139 30.93 -18.21 -14.21
CA LYS A 139 32.08 -19.06 -13.94
C LYS A 139 32.84 -18.65 -12.68
N GLU A 140 32.81 -17.37 -12.33
CA GLU A 140 33.52 -16.81 -11.17
C GLU A 140 32.79 -15.55 -10.67
N PHE A 141 32.99 -15.24 -9.41
CA PHE A 141 32.49 -13.99 -8.83
C PHE A 141 33.59 -12.94 -8.83
N THR A 142 33.43 -11.90 -9.65
CA THR A 142 34.33 -10.75 -9.64
C THR A 142 33.77 -9.68 -8.69
N HIS A 143 34.54 -9.35 -7.66
CA HIS A 143 34.16 -8.38 -6.64
C HIS A 143 34.49 -6.92 -7.03
N LEU A 144 35.02 -6.69 -8.23
CA LEU A 144 35.55 -5.38 -8.63
C LEU A 144 34.67 -4.66 -9.64
N HIS A 145 34.37 -3.41 -9.35
CA HIS A 145 33.85 -2.35 -10.22
C HIS A 145 32.38 -2.38 -10.65
N ALA A 146 31.78 -3.52 -10.99
CA ALA A 146 30.46 -3.54 -11.62
C ALA A 146 29.27 -3.49 -10.65
N TYR A 147 29.48 -3.80 -9.36
CA TYR A 147 28.38 -4.07 -8.42
C TYR A 147 28.42 -3.23 -7.14
N TYR A 148 29.04 -2.04 -7.17
CA TYR A 148 29.05 -1.18 -6.00
C TYR A 148 27.66 -0.68 -5.69
N GLY A 149 27.16 -1.07 -4.52
CA GLY A 149 25.92 -0.57 -3.94
C GLY A 149 26.10 0.79 -3.28
N THR A 150 25.05 1.20 -2.56
CA THR A 150 25.04 2.39 -1.69
C THR A 150 25.07 1.95 -0.25
N GLN A 151 25.89 2.59 0.58
CA GLN A 151 25.87 2.38 2.01
C GLN A 151 24.61 2.98 2.61
N VAL A 152 23.94 2.20 3.46
CA VAL A 152 22.69 2.60 4.12
C VAL A 152 22.97 3.21 5.50
N SER A 153 23.83 2.55 6.30
CA SER A 153 24.17 3.04 7.64
C SER A 153 24.80 4.43 7.59
N GLY A 154 24.29 5.33 8.41
CA GLY A 154 24.75 6.73 8.49
C GLY A 154 24.26 7.64 7.36
N SER A 155 23.49 7.14 6.39
CA SER A 155 22.92 7.97 5.33
C SER A 155 21.67 8.74 5.78
N THR A 156 21.16 9.64 4.94
CA THR A 156 19.94 10.40 5.20
C THR A 156 18.74 9.75 4.53
N ILE A 157 17.68 9.46 5.30
CA ILE A 157 16.39 9.01 4.80
C ILE A 157 15.35 10.12 4.91
N GLY A 158 14.72 10.45 3.77
CA GLY A 158 13.60 11.39 3.68
C GLY A 158 12.28 10.64 3.65
N ILE A 159 11.40 10.92 4.61
CA ILE A 159 10.09 10.27 4.71
C ILE A 159 9.00 11.26 4.31
N VAL A 160 8.37 11.01 3.17
CA VAL A 160 7.21 11.79 2.73
C VAL A 160 5.95 11.17 3.33
N GLY A 161 5.47 11.80 4.42
CA GLY A 161 4.32 11.32 5.19
C GLY A 161 4.70 10.63 6.51
N MET A 162 4.73 11.39 7.63
CA MET A 162 5.01 10.90 8.97
C MET A 162 3.71 10.44 9.68
N GLY A 163 2.95 9.54 9.01
CA GLY A 163 1.84 8.82 9.62
C GLY A 163 2.30 7.56 10.36
N LYS A 164 1.39 6.63 10.65
CA LYS A 164 1.71 5.36 11.35
C LYS A 164 2.79 4.55 10.61
N ILE A 165 2.72 4.46 9.28
CA ILE A 165 3.71 3.75 8.46
C ILE A 165 5.03 4.52 8.44
N GLY A 166 5.01 5.83 8.16
CA GLY A 166 6.22 6.65 8.14
C GLY A 166 6.97 6.66 9.47
N SER A 167 6.26 6.74 10.60
CA SER A 167 6.85 6.61 11.94
C SER A 167 7.47 5.22 12.17
N ALA A 168 6.86 4.16 11.65
CA ALA A 168 7.41 2.81 11.71
C ALA A 168 8.66 2.63 10.83
N VAL A 169 8.71 3.31 9.67
CA VAL A 169 9.91 3.39 8.80
C VAL A 169 11.02 4.16 9.54
N ALA A 170 10.71 5.32 10.10
CA ALA A 170 11.68 6.15 10.84
C ALA A 170 12.31 5.39 12.03
N LYS A 171 11.49 4.62 12.77
CA LYS A 171 11.99 3.77 13.85
C LYS A 171 13.03 2.74 13.38
N ARG A 172 12.85 2.18 12.19
CA ARG A 172 13.80 1.23 11.58
C ARG A 172 15.08 1.92 11.13
N ALA A 173 14.94 3.14 10.57
CA ALA A 173 16.06 3.95 10.14
C ALA A 173 17.05 4.23 11.27
N ASN A 174 16.57 4.44 12.49
CA ASN A 174 17.43 4.62 13.67
C ASN A 174 18.31 3.39 13.96
N GLY A 175 17.84 2.18 13.66
CA GLY A 175 18.63 0.97 13.78
C GLY A 175 19.77 0.85 12.76
N PHE A 176 19.79 1.71 11.76
CA PHE A 176 20.86 1.87 10.77
C PHE A 176 21.66 3.17 10.94
N ASP A 177 21.52 3.86 12.08
CA ASP A 177 22.14 5.13 12.36
C ASP A 177 21.87 6.20 11.29
N MET A 178 20.71 6.12 10.61
CA MET A 178 20.35 7.07 9.55
C MET A 178 19.88 8.40 10.15
N THR A 179 20.22 9.49 9.49
CA THR A 179 19.58 10.78 9.74
C THR A 179 18.18 10.76 9.16
N VAL A 180 17.16 10.95 10.00
CA VAL A 180 15.75 10.93 9.57
C VAL A 180 15.25 12.33 9.35
N VAL A 181 14.89 12.68 8.12
CA VAL A 181 14.17 13.92 7.79
C VAL A 181 12.77 13.56 7.27
N TYR A 182 11.78 14.42 7.52
CA TYR A 182 10.45 14.14 7.03
C TYR A 182 9.70 15.38 6.57
N TYR A 183 8.83 15.21 5.59
CA TYR A 183 7.83 16.18 5.16
C TYR A 183 6.43 15.66 5.45
N ASN A 184 5.60 16.53 6.00
CA ASN A 184 4.20 16.23 6.26
C ASN A 184 3.40 17.54 6.21
N ARG A 185 2.18 17.50 5.73
CA ARG A 185 1.29 18.68 5.69
C ARG A 185 1.11 19.33 7.06
N THR A 186 1.04 18.52 8.11
CA THR A 186 0.98 18.98 9.51
C THR A 186 2.19 18.43 10.24
N ARG A 187 2.96 19.32 10.87
CA ARG A 187 4.14 18.95 11.67
C ARG A 187 3.76 18.01 12.83
N ARG A 188 4.63 17.06 13.14
CA ARG A 188 4.42 15.97 14.11
C ARG A 188 5.45 16.04 15.24
N GLU A 189 5.46 17.13 16.00
CA GLU A 189 6.48 17.43 17.03
C GLU A 189 6.66 16.32 18.09
N VAL A 190 5.57 15.61 18.45
CA VAL A 190 5.64 14.49 19.39
C VAL A 190 6.44 13.32 18.79
N ASP A 191 6.21 13.02 17.52
CA ASP A 191 6.92 11.95 16.83
C ASP A 191 8.39 12.36 16.58
N GLU A 192 8.66 13.63 16.27
CA GLU A 192 10.04 14.17 16.13
C GLU A 192 10.89 13.86 17.35
N LYS A 193 10.41 14.24 18.54
CA LYS A 193 11.12 14.04 19.80
C LYS A 193 11.34 12.57 20.13
N LYS A 194 10.34 11.72 19.80
CA LYS A 194 10.38 10.29 20.09
C LYS A 194 11.33 9.54 19.19
N ILE A 195 11.45 9.96 17.93
CA ILE A 195 12.18 9.24 16.88
C ILE A 195 13.53 9.92 16.58
N GLY A 196 13.70 11.19 16.94
CA GLY A 196 14.86 12.02 16.56
C GLY A 196 14.78 12.51 15.12
N ALA A 197 13.57 12.63 14.56
CA ALA A 197 13.37 13.07 13.18
C ALA A 197 13.37 14.60 13.06
N GLN A 198 13.82 15.12 11.92
CA GLN A 198 13.84 16.54 11.59
C GLN A 198 12.74 16.89 10.59
N TYR A 199 11.95 17.92 10.89
CA TYR A 199 10.89 18.38 10.02
C TYR A 199 11.42 19.26 8.89
N CYS A 200 11.02 18.93 7.66
CA CYS A 200 11.17 19.79 6.47
C CYS A 200 9.83 20.47 6.20
N SER A 201 9.82 21.79 6.14
CA SER A 201 8.59 22.55 5.86
C SER A 201 8.16 22.49 4.40
N ARG A 202 9.08 22.14 3.50
CA ARG A 202 8.85 21.96 2.06
C ARG A 202 9.39 20.62 1.58
N LEU A 203 8.72 20.05 0.60
CA LEU A 203 9.13 18.79 -0.02
C LEU A 203 10.52 18.88 -0.65
N GLU A 204 10.82 20.00 -1.30
CA GLU A 204 12.09 20.26 -1.97
C GLU A 204 13.28 20.18 -0.98
N GLU A 205 13.09 20.65 0.25
CA GLU A 205 14.11 20.57 1.30
C GLU A 205 14.42 19.12 1.67
N LEU A 206 13.40 18.27 1.75
CA LEU A 206 13.58 16.86 2.01
C LEU A 206 14.29 16.17 0.85
N LEU A 207 13.85 16.41 -0.38
CA LEU A 207 14.36 15.74 -1.58
C LEU A 207 15.85 16.00 -1.78
N SER A 208 16.28 17.27 -1.61
CA SER A 208 17.67 17.69 -1.89
C SER A 208 18.71 17.13 -0.91
N GLN A 209 18.30 16.77 0.31
CA GLN A 209 19.22 16.27 1.33
C GLN A 209 19.21 14.76 1.53
N SER A 210 18.22 14.06 0.94
CA SER A 210 17.99 12.63 1.17
C SER A 210 18.79 11.75 0.22
N ASP A 211 19.38 10.68 0.76
CA ASP A 211 19.98 9.59 -0.01
C ASP A 211 18.94 8.52 -0.37
N PHE A 212 17.94 8.38 0.49
CA PHE A 212 16.78 7.51 0.28
C PHE A 212 15.51 8.30 0.55
N VAL A 213 14.54 8.28 -0.39
CA VAL A 213 13.24 8.94 -0.23
C VAL A 213 12.16 7.87 -0.18
N VAL A 214 11.40 7.81 0.91
CA VAL A 214 10.31 6.83 1.12
C VAL A 214 8.95 7.53 1.12
N LEU A 215 8.07 7.12 0.21
CA LEU A 215 6.71 7.64 0.10
C LEU A 215 5.75 6.85 0.99
N CYS A 216 5.14 7.52 1.97
CA CYS A 216 4.21 6.96 2.97
C CYS A 216 2.89 7.75 3.06
N ILE A 217 2.48 8.41 1.97
CA ILE A 217 1.28 9.27 1.91
C ILE A 217 0.11 8.54 1.24
N PRO A 218 -1.15 8.86 1.60
CA PRO A 218 -2.30 8.36 0.86
C PRO A 218 -2.38 8.98 -0.54
N LEU A 219 -3.04 8.28 -1.46
CA LEU A 219 -3.39 8.85 -2.77
C LEU A 219 -4.67 9.67 -2.63
N THR A 220 -4.54 10.96 -2.94
CA THR A 220 -5.64 11.95 -3.01
C THR A 220 -5.48 12.78 -4.28
N SER A 221 -6.39 13.71 -4.55
CA SER A 221 -6.24 14.68 -5.65
C SER A 221 -4.95 15.51 -5.54
N GLU A 222 -4.54 15.86 -4.31
CA GLU A 222 -3.35 16.68 -4.06
C GLU A 222 -2.04 15.88 -4.12
N THR A 223 -2.10 14.56 -3.92
CA THR A 223 -0.90 13.70 -3.91
C THR A 223 -0.74 12.87 -5.17
N LYS A 224 -1.75 12.88 -6.06
CA LYS A 224 -1.61 12.27 -7.38
C LYS A 224 -0.52 12.97 -8.18
N HIS A 225 0.44 12.18 -8.67
CA HIS A 225 1.63 12.65 -9.37
C HIS A 225 2.38 13.77 -8.60
N MET A 226 2.44 13.65 -7.28
CA MET A 226 3.21 14.56 -6.45
C MET A 226 4.71 14.49 -6.76
N ILE A 227 5.19 13.36 -7.25
CA ILE A 227 6.56 13.16 -7.71
C ILE A 227 6.56 13.08 -9.23
N THR A 228 7.02 14.16 -9.85
CA THR A 228 7.17 14.35 -11.29
C THR A 228 8.65 14.53 -11.65
N ALA A 229 8.94 14.80 -12.91
CA ALA A 229 10.29 15.14 -13.38
C ALA A 229 10.90 16.29 -12.58
N LYS A 230 10.08 17.28 -12.16
CA LYS A 230 10.52 18.40 -11.33
C LYS A 230 11.03 17.92 -9.96
N GLU A 231 10.26 17.15 -9.24
CA GLU A 231 10.64 16.64 -7.91
C GLU A 231 11.81 15.66 -8.01
N LEU A 232 11.84 14.80 -9.02
CA LEU A 232 12.96 13.89 -9.28
C LEU A 232 14.26 14.64 -9.53
N SER A 233 14.23 15.77 -10.24
CA SER A 233 15.41 16.60 -10.51
C SER A 233 15.99 17.30 -9.27
N LEU A 234 15.21 17.39 -8.19
CA LEU A 234 15.66 17.94 -6.91
C LEU A 234 16.32 16.90 -5.99
N MET A 235 16.18 15.62 -6.31
CA MET A 235 16.85 14.55 -5.59
C MET A 235 18.34 14.50 -5.93
N LYS A 236 19.14 13.93 -5.01
CA LYS A 236 20.55 13.66 -5.32
C LYS A 236 20.66 12.68 -6.50
N PRO A 237 21.62 12.83 -7.42
CA PRO A 237 21.85 11.84 -8.48
C PRO A 237 22.18 10.43 -7.96
N THR A 238 22.64 10.35 -6.70
CA THR A 238 22.91 9.09 -5.99
C THR A 238 21.71 8.55 -5.23
N ALA A 239 20.59 9.27 -5.19
CA ALA A 239 19.44 8.91 -4.38
C ALA A 239 18.63 7.76 -4.97
N THR A 240 17.93 7.05 -4.08
CA THR A 240 16.95 6.01 -4.42
C THR A 240 15.56 6.44 -3.95
N LEU A 241 14.57 6.34 -4.84
CA LEU A 241 13.16 6.54 -4.52
C LEU A 241 12.51 5.21 -4.14
N ILE A 242 11.84 5.17 -2.98
CA ILE A 242 11.11 3.99 -2.49
C ILE A 242 9.61 4.32 -2.41
N ASN A 243 8.76 3.56 -3.11
CA ASN A 243 7.31 3.76 -3.06
C ASN A 243 6.60 2.53 -2.50
N ILE A 244 6.08 2.67 -1.27
CA ILE A 244 5.23 1.69 -0.58
C ILE A 244 3.82 2.25 -0.32
N ALA A 245 3.48 3.35 -0.96
CA ALA A 245 2.21 4.06 -0.81
C ALA A 245 1.19 3.65 -1.87
N ARG A 246 1.15 4.39 -2.99
CA ARG A 246 0.36 4.08 -4.20
C ARG A 246 1.16 4.47 -5.44
N GLY A 247 1.01 3.69 -6.52
CA GLY A 247 1.70 3.95 -7.79
C GLY A 247 1.50 5.37 -8.29
N ALA A 248 0.24 5.79 -8.34
CA ALA A 248 -0.16 7.12 -8.85
C ALA A 248 0.35 8.33 -8.04
N VAL A 249 1.08 8.15 -6.94
CA VAL A 249 1.81 9.25 -6.28
C VAL A 249 3.01 9.70 -7.12
N VAL A 250 3.54 8.80 -7.95
CA VAL A 250 4.68 9.04 -8.84
C VAL A 250 4.20 9.02 -10.29
N ASN A 251 4.61 9.98 -11.10
CA ASN A 251 4.46 9.90 -12.55
C ASN A 251 5.46 8.87 -13.09
N HIS A 252 4.98 7.74 -13.64
CA HIS A 252 5.83 6.62 -14.04
C HIS A 252 6.61 6.91 -15.32
N ASP A 253 6.12 7.76 -16.22
CA ASP A 253 6.86 8.17 -17.41
C ASP A 253 8.05 9.05 -17.03
N ASP A 254 7.82 10.02 -16.13
CA ASP A 254 8.88 10.89 -15.59
C ASP A 254 9.92 10.07 -14.81
N LEU A 255 9.47 9.12 -13.99
CA LEU A 255 10.36 8.22 -13.24
C LEU A 255 11.20 7.36 -14.20
N THR A 256 10.58 6.81 -15.24
CA THR A 256 11.27 6.00 -16.24
C THR A 256 12.36 6.81 -16.92
N PHE A 257 12.05 8.02 -17.36
CA PHE A 257 13.03 8.93 -17.97
C PHE A 257 14.15 9.28 -17.00
N ALA A 258 13.83 9.64 -15.75
CA ALA A 258 14.82 10.00 -14.74
C ALA A 258 15.80 8.85 -14.44
N LEU A 259 15.32 7.61 -14.42
CA LEU A 259 16.15 6.42 -14.21
C LEU A 259 17.03 6.08 -15.42
N GLN A 260 16.49 6.23 -16.64
CA GLN A 260 17.22 6.00 -17.88
C GLN A 260 18.35 7.01 -18.11
N THR A 261 18.12 8.27 -17.70
CA THR A 261 19.07 9.37 -17.89
C THR A 261 19.97 9.61 -16.67
N GLY A 262 19.78 8.84 -15.58
CA GLY A 262 20.61 8.96 -14.38
C GLY A 262 20.34 10.23 -13.55
N VAL A 263 19.15 10.84 -13.67
CA VAL A 263 18.72 11.95 -12.81
C VAL A 263 18.68 11.48 -11.35
N ILE A 264 18.21 10.25 -11.10
CA ILE A 264 18.35 9.55 -9.83
C ILE A 264 18.97 8.17 -10.05
N LYS A 265 19.61 7.62 -9.02
CA LYS A 265 20.33 6.35 -9.10
C LYS A 265 19.40 5.16 -9.33
N ALA A 266 18.34 5.05 -8.56
CA ALA A 266 17.49 3.85 -8.54
C ALA A 266 16.08 4.14 -8.03
N ALA A 267 15.18 3.19 -8.27
CA ALA A 267 13.86 3.14 -7.64
C ALA A 267 13.54 1.75 -7.12
N ALA A 268 12.77 1.68 -6.01
CA ALA A 268 12.28 0.45 -5.43
C ALA A 268 10.78 0.60 -5.13
N LEU A 269 9.95 -0.18 -5.84
CA LEU A 269 8.52 0.06 -5.90
C LEU A 269 7.75 -1.21 -5.48
N ASP A 270 6.91 -1.08 -4.45
CA ASP A 270 5.92 -2.11 -4.12
C ASP A 270 4.60 -1.90 -4.89
N VAL A 271 4.42 -0.72 -5.44
CA VAL A 271 3.19 -0.28 -6.12
C VAL A 271 3.50 0.46 -7.41
N THR A 272 2.62 0.30 -8.42
CA THR A 272 2.77 0.92 -9.75
C THR A 272 1.46 1.51 -10.26
N GLU A 273 1.51 2.29 -11.34
CA GLU A 273 0.35 2.80 -12.07
C GLU A 273 0.55 2.59 -13.59
N PRO A 274 -0.30 1.77 -14.24
CA PRO A 274 -1.30 0.90 -13.64
C PRO A 274 -0.67 -0.24 -12.81
N GLU A 275 -1.47 -0.95 -12.06
CA GLU A 275 -1.05 -2.11 -11.27
C GLU A 275 -1.85 -3.36 -11.68
N PRO A 276 -1.23 -4.38 -12.33
CA PRO A 276 0.17 -4.44 -12.72
C PRO A 276 0.52 -3.54 -13.92
N LEU A 277 1.81 -3.18 -14.06
CA LEU A 277 2.30 -2.51 -15.27
C LEU A 277 2.12 -3.39 -16.52
N PRO A 278 1.85 -2.80 -17.70
CA PRO A 278 1.92 -3.51 -18.97
C PRO A 278 3.27 -4.23 -19.13
N ARG A 279 3.26 -5.44 -19.70
CA ARG A 279 4.46 -6.29 -19.74
C ARG A 279 5.58 -5.73 -20.63
N ASP A 280 5.29 -4.81 -21.52
CA ASP A 280 6.21 -4.11 -22.39
C ASP A 280 6.73 -2.78 -21.79
N HIS A 281 6.21 -2.35 -20.64
CA HIS A 281 6.57 -1.08 -20.01
C HIS A 281 8.08 -0.98 -19.78
N ALA A 282 8.66 0.17 -20.15
CA ALA A 282 10.11 0.40 -20.13
C ALA A 282 10.71 0.24 -18.72
N LEU A 283 9.99 0.64 -17.68
CA LEU A 283 10.40 0.50 -16.27
C LEU A 283 10.76 -0.95 -15.88
N LEU A 284 10.07 -1.95 -16.48
CA LEU A 284 10.32 -3.37 -16.19
C LEU A 284 11.66 -3.88 -16.75
N LYS A 285 12.30 -3.11 -17.64
CA LYS A 285 13.57 -3.47 -18.31
C LYS A 285 14.78 -2.77 -17.66
N LEU A 286 14.54 -1.87 -16.70
CA LEU A 286 15.60 -1.07 -16.09
C LEU A 286 16.31 -1.87 -15.00
N PRO A 287 17.64 -2.01 -15.05
CA PRO A 287 18.40 -2.77 -14.05
C PRO A 287 18.47 -2.06 -12.67
N ASN A 288 18.23 -0.76 -12.64
CA ASN A 288 18.21 0.06 -11.43
C ASN A 288 16.81 0.19 -10.82
N VAL A 289 15.89 -0.74 -11.14
CA VAL A 289 14.54 -0.81 -10.59
C VAL A 289 14.34 -2.13 -9.86
N THR A 290 13.93 -2.05 -8.60
CA THR A 290 13.48 -3.21 -7.81
C THR A 290 11.96 -3.15 -7.65
N LEU A 291 11.26 -4.25 -7.98
CA LEU A 291 9.80 -4.29 -7.96
C LEU A 291 9.30 -5.45 -7.09
N THR A 292 8.24 -5.18 -6.32
CA THR A 292 7.43 -6.19 -5.65
C THR A 292 5.95 -5.99 -5.97
N PRO A 293 5.13 -7.06 -6.07
CA PRO A 293 3.75 -6.97 -6.54
C PRO A 293 2.78 -6.66 -5.39
N HIS A 294 2.95 -5.50 -4.74
CA HIS A 294 2.13 -4.99 -3.63
C HIS A 294 2.16 -5.94 -2.41
N PHE A 295 3.36 -6.28 -1.99
CA PHE A 295 3.62 -7.18 -0.87
C PHE A 295 3.74 -6.50 0.49
N GLY A 296 3.54 -5.19 0.59
CA GLY A 296 3.70 -4.41 1.82
C GLY A 296 3.05 -5.01 3.07
N THR A 297 1.92 -5.71 2.92
CA THR A 297 1.22 -6.38 4.03
C THR A 297 1.25 -7.91 3.95
N ALA A 298 2.06 -8.51 3.07
CA ALA A 298 2.00 -9.93 2.75
C ALA A 298 2.71 -10.83 3.79
N THR A 299 2.32 -10.70 5.06
CA THR A 299 2.65 -11.68 6.10
C THR A 299 1.36 -12.33 6.61
N ALA A 300 1.41 -13.62 6.93
CA ALA A 300 0.22 -14.35 7.40
C ALA A 300 -0.41 -13.68 8.63
N SER A 301 0.41 -13.31 9.63
CA SER A 301 -0.07 -12.67 10.85
C SER A 301 -0.72 -11.31 10.60
N THR A 302 -0.15 -10.48 9.71
CA THR A 302 -0.73 -9.17 9.37
C THR A 302 -2.05 -9.34 8.63
N ARG A 303 -2.11 -10.25 7.66
CA ARG A 303 -3.33 -10.51 6.87
C ARG A 303 -4.47 -11.05 7.73
N VAL A 304 -4.19 -11.94 8.68
CA VAL A 304 -5.18 -12.41 9.66
C VAL A 304 -5.73 -11.24 10.49
N LYS A 305 -4.87 -10.42 11.08
CA LYS A 305 -5.30 -9.25 11.85
C LYS A 305 -6.07 -8.23 11.02
N MET A 306 -5.69 -8.00 9.77
CA MET A 306 -6.46 -7.13 8.86
C MET A 306 -7.86 -7.68 8.64
N MET A 307 -7.98 -9.00 8.44
CA MET A 307 -9.28 -9.66 8.29
C MET A 307 -10.13 -9.50 9.54
N GLU A 308 -9.58 -9.77 10.72
CA GLU A 308 -10.29 -9.62 11.99
C GLU A 308 -10.87 -8.22 12.16
N VAL A 309 -10.07 -7.20 11.91
CA VAL A 309 -10.50 -5.79 11.98
C VAL A 309 -11.59 -5.48 10.93
N ALA A 310 -11.44 -5.97 9.71
CA ALA A 310 -12.46 -5.80 8.69
C ALA A 310 -13.79 -6.46 9.09
N LEU A 311 -13.74 -7.66 9.66
CA LEU A 311 -14.91 -8.35 10.13
C LEU A 311 -15.55 -7.69 11.36
N MET A 312 -14.77 -7.01 12.21
CA MET A 312 -15.32 -6.16 13.28
C MET A 312 -16.11 -4.98 12.70
N ASN A 313 -15.57 -4.27 11.70
CA ASN A 313 -16.29 -3.20 11.01
C ASN A 313 -17.58 -3.72 10.37
N LEU A 314 -17.49 -4.84 9.64
CA LEU A 314 -18.66 -5.46 9.01
C LEU A 314 -19.78 -5.75 10.01
N LYS A 315 -19.45 -6.43 11.10
CA LYS A 315 -20.41 -6.81 12.15
C LYS A 315 -21.07 -5.57 12.78
N ALA A 316 -20.29 -4.53 13.09
CA ALA A 316 -20.82 -3.28 13.64
C ALA A 316 -21.78 -2.61 12.66
N GLY A 317 -21.39 -2.45 11.39
CA GLY A 317 -22.23 -1.81 10.37
C GLY A 317 -23.53 -2.57 10.08
N LEU A 318 -23.51 -3.91 10.08
CA LEU A 318 -24.72 -4.72 9.92
C LEU A 318 -25.71 -4.54 11.08
N ARG A 319 -25.21 -4.23 12.30
CA ARG A 319 -26.06 -3.91 13.47
C ARG A 319 -26.48 -2.45 13.53
N GLY A 320 -26.02 -1.60 12.59
CA GLY A 320 -26.26 -0.16 12.63
C GLY A 320 -25.47 0.58 13.71
N GLU A 321 -24.40 -0.04 14.22
CA GLU A 321 -23.49 0.54 15.20
C GLU A 321 -22.38 1.34 14.52
N LYS A 322 -21.77 2.29 15.25
CA LYS A 322 -20.58 3.00 14.78
C LYS A 322 -19.45 2.04 14.52
N LEU A 323 -18.83 2.15 13.34
CA LEU A 323 -17.69 1.30 12.98
C LEU A 323 -16.48 1.61 13.88
N PRO A 324 -15.77 0.57 14.39
CA PRO A 324 -14.51 0.77 15.12
C PRO A 324 -13.47 1.58 14.32
N PHE A 325 -13.45 1.39 13.00
CA PHE A 325 -12.52 2.07 12.08
C PHE A 325 -13.27 2.59 10.85
N GLY A 326 -14.28 3.44 11.08
CA GLY A 326 -15.02 4.12 10.03
C GLY A 326 -14.20 5.24 9.38
N VAL A 327 -14.45 5.49 8.08
CA VAL A 327 -13.75 6.50 7.28
C VAL A 327 -14.68 7.53 6.61
N ASN A 328 -15.99 7.35 6.76
CA ASN A 328 -17.02 8.31 6.33
C ASN A 328 -18.07 8.53 7.42
#